data_13c593495fb2a19fa0f1abe2d149b7db
#
_entry.id   13c593495fb2a19fa0f1abe2d149b7db
#
_cell.length_a   1.000
_cell.length_b   1.000
_cell.length_c   1.000
_cell.angle_alpha   90.00
_cell.angle_beta   90.00
_cell.angle_gamma   90.00
#
_symmetry.space_group_name_H-M   'P 1'
#
loop_
_entity.id
_entity.type
_entity.pdbx_description
1 polymer ?
#
loop_
_entity_poly.entity_id
_entity_poly.type
_entity_poly.pdbx_seq_one_letter_code
_entity_poly.pdbx_strand_id
1 'polypeptide(L)'
;MLRRLITPLRWTDFITPSTLQLAPLVELLLEPMETAANLAELQLGLQEALVNAVRHGNGGDPGKCLRIRRILTPHWVIWQIQDEGCGVPVCARSNELPERSDACCGRGFFLIHHCFDDVRWSERGNRLQLAAQRHRV
;
A
#
# COMPACT_ATOMS: atom_id res chain seq x y z
N MET A 1 -30.33 27.70 -1.20
CA MET A 1 -29.86 26.67 -0.22
C MET A 1 -28.79 25.83 -0.88
N LEU A 2 -27.53 26.10 -0.54
CA LEU A 2 -26.39 25.34 -1.06
C LEU A 2 -26.40 23.97 -0.40
N ARG A 3 -26.92 22.96 -1.09
CA ARG A 3 -26.62 21.57 -0.73
C ARG A 3 -25.13 21.38 -1.00
N ARG A 4 -24.33 21.33 0.05
CA ARG A 4 -23.02 20.72 -0.03
C ARG A 4 -23.24 19.30 -0.57
N LEU A 5 -22.90 19.09 -1.82
CA LEU A 5 -22.71 17.75 -2.34
C LEU A 5 -21.48 17.19 -1.63
N ILE A 6 -21.72 16.55 -0.49
CA ILE A 6 -20.72 15.70 0.13
C ILE A 6 -20.54 14.56 -0.85
N THR A 7 -19.49 14.61 -1.66
CA THR A 7 -19.10 13.47 -2.47
C THR A 7 -18.81 12.34 -1.50
N PRO A 8 -19.61 11.26 -1.47
CA PRO A 8 -19.37 10.20 -0.52
C PRO A 8 -18.00 9.59 -0.78
N LEU A 9 -17.26 9.28 0.28
CA LEU A 9 -16.02 8.51 0.22
C LEU A 9 -16.32 7.21 -0.54
N ARG A 10 -15.59 6.97 -1.62
CA ARG A 10 -15.71 5.73 -2.37
C ARG A 10 -14.74 4.71 -1.82
N TRP A 11 -15.31 3.69 -1.18
CA TRP A 11 -14.58 2.53 -0.70
C TRP A 11 -14.71 1.40 -1.70
N THR A 12 -13.59 0.77 -1.99
CA THR A 12 -13.58 -0.48 -2.76
C THR A 12 -12.77 -1.51 -2.00
N ASP A 13 -13.36 -2.67 -1.76
CA ASP A 13 -12.71 -3.81 -1.11
C ASP A 13 -12.26 -4.81 -2.15
N PHE A 14 -11.02 -5.27 -2.01
CA PHE A 14 -10.44 -6.35 -2.79
C PHE A 14 -9.96 -7.43 -1.84
N ILE A 15 -10.37 -8.67 -2.08
CA ILE A 15 -9.86 -9.83 -1.36
C ILE A 15 -9.25 -10.74 -2.41
N THR A 16 -7.98 -11.06 -2.24
CA THR A 16 -7.24 -11.87 -3.19
C THR A 16 -6.43 -12.95 -2.48
N PRO A 17 -6.24 -14.13 -3.08
CA PRO A 17 -5.28 -15.09 -2.57
C PRO A 17 -3.88 -14.46 -2.48
N SER A 18 -3.10 -14.91 -1.50
CA SER A 18 -1.72 -14.45 -1.30
C SER A 18 -0.83 -15.07 -2.39
N THR A 19 -0.60 -14.30 -3.44
CA THR A 19 0.19 -14.73 -4.60
C THR A 19 1.10 -13.60 -5.07
N LEU A 20 2.19 -13.96 -5.75
CA LEU A 20 3.11 -13.00 -6.38
C LEU A 20 2.70 -12.59 -7.79
N GLN A 21 1.58 -13.10 -8.30
CA GLN A 21 0.98 -12.64 -9.56
C GLN A 21 0.17 -11.38 -9.31
N LEU A 22 0.87 -10.27 -9.10
CA LEU A 22 0.31 -9.02 -8.58
C LEU A 22 0.06 -7.94 -9.65
N ALA A 23 0.61 -8.12 -10.86
CA ALA A 23 0.52 -7.08 -11.89
C ALA A 23 -0.91 -6.64 -12.23
N PRO A 24 -1.90 -7.54 -12.41
CA PRO A 24 -3.28 -7.13 -12.66
C PRO A 24 -3.90 -6.38 -11.47
N LEU A 25 -3.56 -6.78 -10.24
CA LEU A 25 -4.04 -6.13 -9.03
C LEU A 25 -3.47 -4.72 -8.89
N VAL A 26 -2.18 -4.54 -9.12
CA VAL A 26 -1.53 -3.22 -9.09
C VAL A 26 -2.17 -2.28 -10.09
N GLU A 27 -2.39 -2.73 -11.31
CA GLU A 27 -3.06 -1.96 -12.36
C GLU A 27 -4.46 -1.52 -11.93
N LEU A 28 -5.24 -2.42 -11.38
CA LEU A 28 -6.59 -2.15 -10.89
C LEU A 28 -6.59 -1.15 -9.73
N LEU A 29 -5.69 -1.32 -8.77
CA LEU A 29 -5.56 -0.43 -7.61
C LEU A 29 -5.14 0.99 -7.98
N LEU A 30 -4.39 1.15 -9.07
CA LEU A 30 -3.89 2.44 -9.55
C LEU A 30 -4.76 3.10 -10.61
N GLU A 31 -5.86 2.50 -11.00
CA GLU A 31 -6.79 3.05 -11.99
C GLU A 31 -7.14 4.52 -11.74
N PRO A 32 -7.44 4.98 -10.49
CA PRO A 32 -7.70 6.39 -10.23
C PRO A 32 -6.51 7.33 -10.44
N MET A 33 -5.31 6.78 -10.58
CA MET A 33 -4.05 7.51 -10.71
C MET A 33 -3.37 7.28 -12.06
N GLU A 34 -4.07 6.71 -13.05
CA GLU A 34 -3.48 6.33 -14.34
C GLU A 34 -2.89 7.49 -15.15
N THR A 35 -3.36 8.71 -14.92
CA THR A 35 -2.85 9.92 -15.56
C THR A 35 -1.86 10.71 -14.69
N ALA A 36 -1.53 10.22 -13.51
CA ALA A 36 -0.64 10.91 -12.60
C ALA A 36 0.80 10.92 -13.11
N ALA A 37 1.50 12.05 -12.94
CA ALA A 37 2.89 12.18 -13.34
C ALA A 37 3.83 11.21 -12.62
N ASN A 38 3.46 10.81 -11.39
CA ASN A 38 4.23 9.89 -10.55
C ASN A 38 3.72 8.45 -10.59
N LEU A 39 3.00 8.06 -11.65
CA LEU A 39 2.42 6.71 -11.75
C LEU A 39 3.46 5.61 -11.61
N ALA A 40 4.63 5.75 -12.25
CA ALA A 40 5.70 4.75 -12.19
C ALA A 40 6.21 4.53 -10.76
N GLU A 41 6.34 5.59 -9.98
CA GLU A 41 6.74 5.52 -8.57
C GLU A 41 5.66 4.83 -7.73
N LEU A 42 4.40 5.16 -7.97
CA LEU A 42 3.27 4.52 -7.29
C LEU A 42 3.18 3.03 -7.61
N GLN A 43 3.41 2.64 -8.86
CA GLN A 43 3.48 1.23 -9.26
C GLN A 43 4.58 0.48 -8.52
N LEU A 44 5.76 1.06 -8.43
CA LEU A 44 6.90 0.46 -7.73
C LEU A 44 6.59 0.30 -6.24
N GLY A 45 6.15 1.36 -5.59
CA GLY A 45 5.85 1.34 -4.16
C GLY A 45 4.71 0.39 -3.79
N LEU A 46 3.66 0.35 -4.59
CA LEU A 46 2.53 -0.55 -4.37
C LEU A 46 2.93 -2.01 -4.59
N GLN A 47 3.71 -2.30 -5.62
CA GLN A 47 4.25 -3.62 -5.87
C GLN A 47 5.09 -4.11 -4.69
N GLU A 48 5.98 -3.28 -4.17
CA GLU A 48 6.80 -3.61 -2.99
C GLU A 48 5.94 -3.87 -1.74
N ALA A 49 4.93 -3.04 -1.52
CA ALA A 49 4.03 -3.22 -0.38
C ALA A 49 3.27 -4.54 -0.45
N LEU A 50 2.76 -4.89 -1.62
CA LEU A 50 2.04 -6.16 -1.83
C LEU A 50 2.97 -7.37 -1.73
N VAL A 51 4.16 -7.30 -2.31
CA VAL A 51 5.17 -8.37 -2.20
C VAL A 51 5.55 -8.61 -0.74
N ASN A 52 5.76 -7.55 0.03
CA ASN A 52 6.04 -7.66 1.45
C ASN A 52 4.89 -8.31 2.23
N ALA A 53 3.65 -7.96 1.92
CA ALA A 53 2.49 -8.58 2.55
C ALA A 53 2.40 -10.08 2.24
N VAL A 54 2.66 -10.48 1.00
CA VAL A 54 2.66 -11.90 0.59
C VAL A 54 3.80 -12.68 1.24
N ARG A 55 5.02 -12.16 1.14
CA ARG A 55 6.23 -12.89 1.57
C ARG A 55 6.44 -12.85 3.07
N HIS A 56 6.36 -11.67 3.66
CA HIS A 56 6.68 -11.46 5.07
C HIS A 56 5.44 -11.50 5.95
N GLY A 57 4.35 -10.86 5.53
CA GLY A 57 3.10 -10.88 6.26
C GLY A 57 2.47 -12.27 6.31
N ASN A 58 2.21 -12.84 5.16
CA ASN A 58 1.58 -14.17 5.01
C ASN A 58 2.59 -15.33 4.96
N GLY A 59 3.88 -15.04 5.01
CA GLY A 59 4.92 -16.07 5.00
C GLY A 59 4.98 -16.90 3.72
N GLY A 60 4.50 -16.35 2.59
CA GLY A 60 4.42 -17.05 1.31
C GLY A 60 3.35 -18.14 1.25
N ASP A 61 2.45 -18.21 2.24
CA ASP A 61 1.39 -19.22 2.31
C ASP A 61 0.26 -18.90 1.31
N PRO A 62 0.05 -19.72 0.25
CA PRO A 62 -1.00 -19.48 -0.74
C PRO A 62 -2.42 -19.71 -0.21
N GLY A 63 -2.55 -20.36 0.96
CA GLY A 63 -3.83 -20.56 1.64
C GLY A 63 -4.32 -19.32 2.39
N LYS A 64 -3.49 -18.30 2.53
CA LYS A 64 -3.84 -17.03 3.14
C LYS A 64 -4.31 -16.01 2.08
N CYS A 65 -4.92 -14.94 2.56
CA CYS A 65 -5.45 -13.88 1.69
C CYS A 65 -4.83 -12.53 2.03
N LEU A 66 -4.87 -11.62 1.05
CA LEU A 66 -4.69 -10.19 1.24
C LEU A 66 -6.05 -9.51 1.16
N ARG A 67 -6.29 -8.59 2.05
CA ARG A 67 -7.42 -7.66 1.97
C ARG A 67 -6.89 -6.29 1.66
N ILE A 68 -7.35 -5.72 0.57
CA ILE A 68 -6.96 -4.37 0.15
C ILE A 68 -8.21 -3.51 0.10
N ARG A 69 -8.13 -2.34 0.71
CA ARG A 69 -9.16 -1.31 0.61
C ARG A 69 -8.59 -0.10 -0.10
N ARG A 70 -9.34 0.41 -1.06
CA ARG A 70 -9.01 1.67 -1.72
C ARG A 70 -10.08 2.70 -1.40
N ILE A 71 -9.64 3.85 -0.91
CA ILE A 71 -10.50 4.95 -0.53
C ILE A 71 -10.18 6.12 -1.44
N LEU A 72 -11.20 6.65 -2.11
CA LEU A 72 -11.08 7.85 -2.93
C LEU A 72 -11.68 9.03 -2.20
N THR A 73 -10.90 10.09 -2.09
CA THR A 73 -11.36 11.41 -1.67
C THR A 73 -11.13 12.40 -2.82
N PRO A 74 -11.64 13.65 -2.75
CA PRO A 74 -11.34 14.63 -3.80
C PRO A 74 -9.85 14.89 -4.02
N HIS A 75 -9.02 14.76 -2.98
CA HIS A 75 -7.60 15.11 -3.02
C HIS A 75 -6.65 13.94 -2.81
N TRP A 76 -7.15 12.79 -2.38
CA TRP A 76 -6.33 11.66 -1.99
C TRP A 76 -6.84 10.35 -2.57
N VAL A 77 -5.92 9.45 -2.85
CA VAL A 77 -6.18 8.01 -2.94
C VAL A 77 -5.46 7.35 -1.78
N ILE A 78 -6.16 6.50 -1.06
CA ILE A 78 -5.64 5.78 0.11
C ILE A 78 -5.80 4.29 -0.14
N TRP A 79 -4.73 3.53 0.06
CA TRP A 79 -4.74 2.08 -0.01
C TRP A 79 -4.40 1.51 1.36
N GLN A 80 -5.20 0.58 1.82
CA GLN A 80 -4.92 -0.21 3.02
C GLN A 80 -4.68 -1.65 2.60
N ILE A 81 -3.52 -2.18 2.95
CA ILE A 81 -3.13 -3.56 2.64
C ILE A 81 -3.02 -4.31 3.95
N GLN A 82 -3.84 -5.34 4.12
CA GLN A 82 -3.88 -6.16 5.32
C GLN A 82 -3.51 -7.60 4.98
N ASP A 83 -2.55 -8.14 5.71
CA ASP A 83 -2.18 -9.55 5.68
C ASP A 83 -2.69 -10.28 6.93
N GLU A 84 -2.51 -11.60 6.97
CA GLU A 84 -2.91 -12.46 8.08
C GLU A 84 -1.75 -12.78 9.04
N GLY A 85 -0.66 -12.01 8.97
CA GLY A 85 0.52 -12.24 9.77
C GLY A 85 0.50 -11.60 11.15
N CYS A 86 1.60 -11.76 11.86
CA CYS A 86 1.79 -11.23 13.22
C CYS A 86 2.02 -9.72 13.25
N GLY A 87 2.29 -9.13 12.10
CA GLY A 87 2.61 -7.71 11.98
C GLY A 87 4.11 -7.44 11.91
N VAL A 88 4.45 -6.30 11.33
CA VAL A 88 5.82 -5.83 11.20
C VAL A 88 6.25 -5.19 12.53
N PRO A 89 7.40 -5.57 13.11
CA PRO A 89 7.91 -4.93 14.32
C PRO A 89 8.11 -3.42 14.11
N VAL A 90 7.87 -2.64 15.15
CA VAL A 90 7.98 -1.17 15.09
C VAL A 90 9.35 -0.73 14.59
N CYS A 91 10.42 -1.41 15.02
CA CYS A 91 11.80 -1.08 14.61
C CYS A 91 12.06 -1.31 13.11
N ALA A 92 11.26 -2.13 12.44
CA ALA A 92 11.42 -2.42 11.01
C ALA A 92 10.58 -1.51 10.10
N ARG A 93 9.76 -0.62 10.67
CA ARG A 93 8.86 0.29 9.93
C ARG A 93 9.51 1.60 9.51
N SER A 94 10.83 1.71 9.67
CA SER A 94 11.59 2.94 9.41
C SER A 94 11.64 3.27 7.91
N ASN A 95 11.67 4.57 7.61
CA ASN A 95 11.94 5.10 6.28
C ASN A 95 13.45 5.27 5.99
N GLU A 96 14.31 4.84 6.91
CA GLU A 96 15.75 4.89 6.75
C GLU A 96 16.29 3.61 6.09
N LEU A 97 17.31 3.78 5.25
CA LEU A 97 18.04 2.64 4.70
C LEU A 97 18.79 1.92 5.83
N PRO A 98 18.79 0.57 5.86
CA PRO A 98 19.56 -0.15 6.85
C PRO A 98 21.05 0.10 6.65
N GLU A 99 21.79 0.25 7.78
CA GLU A 99 23.24 0.48 7.77
C GLU A 99 24.01 -0.73 7.17
N ARG A 100 23.42 -1.92 7.27
CA ARG A 100 24.00 -3.15 6.73
C ARG A 100 23.32 -3.56 5.44
N SER A 101 24.11 -3.82 4.42
CA SER A 101 23.62 -4.28 3.12
C SER A 101 22.97 -5.67 3.16
N ASP A 102 23.22 -6.45 4.22
CA ASP A 102 22.65 -7.78 4.46
C ASP A 102 21.38 -7.77 5.28
N ALA A 103 20.91 -6.60 5.72
CA ALA A 103 19.64 -6.50 6.42
C ALA A 103 18.50 -6.91 5.47
N CYS A 104 17.85 -8.02 5.78
CA CYS A 104 16.75 -8.57 4.97
C CYS A 104 15.48 -7.71 4.99
N CYS A 105 15.36 -6.81 5.96
CA CYS A 105 14.17 -5.99 6.19
C CYS A 105 14.57 -4.51 6.20
N GLY A 106 13.90 -3.67 5.40
CA GLY A 106 14.06 -2.23 5.45
C GLY A 106 14.23 -1.54 4.11
N ARG A 107 14.79 -2.19 3.10
CA ARG A 107 14.93 -1.58 1.77
C ARG A 107 13.58 -1.41 1.07
N GLY A 108 12.69 -2.39 1.17
CA GLY A 108 11.34 -2.31 0.64
C GLY A 108 10.54 -1.22 1.32
N PHE A 109 10.65 -1.08 2.63
CA PHE A 109 9.97 -0.03 3.39
C PHE A 109 10.53 1.35 3.08
N PHE A 110 11.82 1.47 2.86
CA PHE A 110 12.42 2.72 2.37
C PHE A 110 11.81 3.14 1.04
N LEU A 111 11.71 2.23 0.08
CA LEU A 111 11.07 2.48 -1.21
C LEU A 111 9.60 2.88 -1.05
N ILE A 112 8.86 2.19 -0.20
CA ILE A 112 7.46 2.49 0.07
C ILE A 112 7.31 3.91 0.61
N HIS A 113 8.08 4.30 1.60
CA HIS A 113 8.06 5.65 2.16
C HIS A 113 8.42 6.70 1.11
N HIS A 114 9.30 6.36 0.17
CA HIS A 114 9.74 7.27 -0.89
C HIS A 114 8.69 7.48 -1.97
N CYS A 115 7.88 6.45 -2.25
CA CYS A 115 6.92 6.45 -3.36
C CYS A 115 5.56 7.07 -3.01
N PHE A 116 5.22 7.19 -1.73
CA PHE A 116 3.92 7.69 -1.27
C PHE A 116 4.06 8.96 -0.45
N ASP A 117 3.00 9.78 -0.46
CA ASP A 117 2.96 11.02 0.30
C ASP A 117 2.79 10.77 1.80
N ASP A 118 2.13 9.68 2.19
CA ASP A 118 1.95 9.28 3.57
C ASP A 118 1.96 7.76 3.70
N VAL A 119 2.60 7.27 4.76
CA VAL A 119 2.70 5.84 5.06
C VAL A 119 2.43 5.64 6.54
N ARG A 120 1.44 4.83 6.87
CA ARG A 120 1.06 4.53 8.25
C ARG A 120 0.86 3.04 8.47
N TRP A 121 1.15 2.59 9.67
CA TRP A 121 0.95 1.23 10.10
C TRP A 121 -0.19 1.15 11.11
N SER A 122 -0.97 0.06 11.07
CA SER A 122 -1.82 -0.30 12.21
C SER A 122 -0.95 -0.60 13.42
N GLU A 123 -1.52 -0.49 14.62
CA GLU A 123 -0.81 -0.76 15.86
C GLU A 123 -0.13 -2.13 15.85
N ARG A 124 -0.84 -3.15 15.40
CA ARG A 124 -0.31 -4.51 15.25
C ARG A 124 0.72 -4.64 14.14
N GLY A 125 0.69 -3.78 13.12
CA GLY A 125 1.62 -3.80 12.01
C GLY A 125 1.30 -4.78 10.88
N ASN A 126 0.10 -5.37 10.86
CA ASN A 126 -0.37 -6.25 9.79
C ASN A 126 -1.25 -5.55 8.76
N ARG A 127 -1.46 -4.24 8.92
CA ARG A 127 -2.15 -3.39 7.95
C ARG A 127 -1.30 -2.15 7.68
N LEU A 128 -0.96 -1.97 6.43
CA LEU A 128 -0.22 -0.82 5.92
C LEU A 128 -1.19 0.11 5.22
N GLN A 129 -1.14 1.40 5.54
CA GLN A 129 -1.89 2.44 4.85
C GLN A 129 -0.95 3.32 4.06
N LEU A 130 -1.23 3.47 2.79
CA LEU A 130 -0.48 4.28 1.83
C LEU A 130 -1.40 5.36 1.27
N ALA A 131 -0.91 6.57 1.11
CA ALA A 131 -1.69 7.66 0.54
C ALA A 131 -0.91 8.43 -0.51
N ALA A 132 -1.59 8.82 -1.57
CA ALA A 132 -1.06 9.67 -2.62
C ALA A 132 -2.04 10.80 -2.96
N GLN A 133 -1.51 11.99 -3.20
CA GLN A 133 -2.31 13.12 -3.66
C GLN A 133 -2.76 12.90 -5.11
N ARG A 134 -4.03 13.17 -5.39
CA ARG A 134 -4.62 12.94 -6.72
C ARG A 134 -4.20 13.97 -7.76
N HIS A 135 -3.94 15.18 -7.33
CA HIS A 135 -3.62 16.30 -8.20
C HIS A 135 -2.28 16.91 -7.79
N ARG A 136 -1.23 16.18 -8.09
CA ARG A 136 0.12 16.69 -7.95
C ARG A 136 0.45 17.48 -9.19
N VAL A 137 0.54 18.76 -9.01
CA VAL A 137 1.03 19.65 -10.05
C VAL A 137 2.55 19.53 -10.16
#